data_e09f8a5439972dc8911002ffe2de28a8
#
_entry.id   e09f8a5439972dc8911002ffe2de28a8
#
_cell.length_a   1.000
_cell.length_b   1.000
_cell.length_c   1.000
_cell.angle_alpha   90.00
_cell.angle_beta   90.00
_cell.angle_gamma   90.00
#
_symmetry.space_group_name_H-M   'P 1'
#
loop_
_entity.id
_entity.type
_entity.pdbx_description
1 polymer ?
#
loop_
_entity_poly.entity_id
_entity_poly.type
_entity_poly.pdbx_seq_one_letter_code
_entity_poly.pdbx_strand_id
1 'polypeptide(L)'
;MKIKFLSNINDKRVDSFRNLIVEKFPQLFDEEDPELYLVAGGDGAMLHAIQETIDHKIPYIGKAMGTFNFLMNKIDDDESFLNRLINDEIKFETFKSNAIVAYLNEKKIGESVNDVILGNKIMDYHSFSISTKSGDFSDFKLKGSGLCISTPIGSTAFNYNNNGRILPLNSDFLSITGVVTNRYINDIIPFEEVSIRSDGSQIFLTNIYG
;
A
#
# COMPACT_ATOMS: atom_id res chain seq x y z
N MET A 1 19.31 17.35 -3.32
CA MET A 1 18.40 16.27 -2.84
C MET A 1 19.23 15.10 -2.35
N LYS A 2 18.88 14.53 -1.21
CA LYS A 2 19.52 13.34 -0.62
C LYS A 2 18.59 12.13 -0.70
N ILE A 3 19.12 10.99 -1.10
CA ILE A 3 18.32 9.77 -1.26
C ILE A 3 18.84 8.62 -0.40
N LYS A 4 17.91 7.78 0.04
CA LYS A 4 18.21 6.44 0.52
C LYS A 4 17.65 5.41 -0.44
N PHE A 5 18.48 4.44 -0.81
CA PHE A 5 18.09 3.39 -1.73
C PHE A 5 17.48 2.22 -0.95
N LEU A 6 16.20 1.95 -1.20
CA LEU A 6 15.45 0.85 -0.58
C LEU A 6 15.11 -0.18 -1.65
N SER A 7 15.80 -1.32 -1.66
CA SER A 7 15.44 -2.42 -2.55
C SER A 7 16.06 -3.73 -2.03
N ASN A 8 15.21 -4.71 -1.76
CA ASN A 8 15.60 -6.02 -1.23
C ASN A 8 15.43 -7.14 -2.26
N ILE A 9 15.50 -6.82 -3.56
CA ILE A 9 15.29 -7.78 -4.63
C ILE A 9 16.66 -8.28 -5.11
N ASN A 10 16.82 -9.59 -5.18
CA ASN A 10 17.97 -10.21 -5.84
C ASN A 10 17.78 -10.18 -7.38
N ASP A 11 18.07 -9.04 -7.97
CA ASP A 11 17.99 -8.78 -9.41
C ASP A 11 19.23 -7.99 -9.86
N LYS A 12 19.98 -8.54 -10.81
CA LYS A 12 21.21 -7.91 -11.34
C LYS A 12 21.01 -6.50 -11.88
N ARG A 13 19.81 -6.17 -12.38
CA ARG A 13 19.48 -4.82 -12.87
C ARG A 13 19.39 -3.83 -11.72
N VAL A 14 18.82 -4.27 -10.59
CA VAL A 14 18.74 -3.49 -9.35
C VAL A 14 20.14 -3.25 -8.80
N ASP A 15 20.98 -4.29 -8.74
CA ASP A 15 22.37 -4.18 -8.30
C ASP A 15 23.17 -3.24 -9.20
N SER A 16 23.02 -3.34 -10.53
CA SER A 16 23.70 -2.46 -11.48
C SER A 16 23.29 -1.00 -11.30
N PHE A 17 22.00 -0.73 -11.07
CA PHE A 17 21.51 0.63 -10.83
C PHE A 17 22.01 1.19 -9.48
N ARG A 18 22.02 0.36 -8.43
CA ARG A 18 22.59 0.75 -7.13
C ARG A 18 24.08 1.07 -7.26
N ASN A 19 24.86 0.22 -7.94
CA ASN A 19 26.29 0.44 -8.15
C ASN A 19 26.54 1.73 -8.94
N LEU A 20 25.74 2.00 -9.96
CA LEU A 20 25.80 3.28 -10.71
C LEU A 20 25.68 4.49 -9.78
N ILE A 21 24.71 4.45 -8.84
CA ILE A 21 24.50 5.54 -7.86
C ILE A 21 25.73 5.69 -6.97
N VAL A 22 26.20 4.58 -6.38
CA VAL A 22 27.32 4.59 -5.43
C VAL A 22 28.62 5.06 -6.09
N GLU A 23 28.89 4.62 -7.32
CA GLU A 23 30.14 4.90 -8.03
C GLU A 23 30.17 6.30 -8.66
N LYS A 24 29.07 6.70 -9.32
CA LYS A 24 29.05 7.95 -10.10
C LYS A 24 28.33 9.10 -9.40
N PHE A 25 27.45 8.82 -8.47
CA PHE A 25 26.58 9.80 -7.81
C PHE A 25 26.58 9.71 -6.28
N PRO A 26 27.77 9.49 -5.63
CA PRO A 26 27.83 9.26 -4.18
C PRO A 26 27.27 10.44 -3.37
N GLN A 27 27.31 11.65 -3.93
CA GLN A 27 26.75 12.85 -3.29
C GLN A 27 25.24 12.84 -3.11
N LEU A 28 24.51 11.98 -3.86
CA LEU A 28 23.07 11.77 -3.65
C LEU A 28 22.78 10.92 -2.43
N PHE A 29 23.69 10.06 -2.03
CA PHE A 29 23.43 9.01 -1.07
C PHE A 29 23.49 9.54 0.36
N ASP A 30 22.43 9.28 1.14
CA ASP A 30 22.37 9.56 2.57
C ASP A 30 21.50 8.51 3.26
N GLU A 31 22.09 7.70 4.12
CA GLU A 31 21.41 6.61 4.83
C GLU A 31 20.69 7.10 6.08
N GLU A 32 21.13 8.21 6.67
CA GLU A 32 20.69 8.67 7.98
C GLU A 32 19.60 9.76 7.86
N ASP A 33 19.75 10.68 6.92
CA ASP A 33 18.84 11.82 6.73
C ASP A 33 18.43 12.02 5.26
N PRO A 34 17.76 11.03 4.65
CA PRO A 34 17.32 11.14 3.27
C PRO A 34 16.08 12.02 3.13
N GLU A 35 16.06 12.80 2.04
CA GLU A 35 14.91 13.60 1.62
C GLU A 35 13.92 12.78 0.74
N LEU A 36 14.39 11.65 0.17
CA LEU A 36 13.64 10.82 -0.77
C LEU A 36 14.08 9.36 -0.67
N TYR A 37 13.12 8.44 -0.66
CA TYR A 37 13.37 7.02 -0.83
C TYR A 37 13.31 6.64 -2.31
N LEU A 38 14.41 6.08 -2.83
CA LEU A 38 14.50 5.56 -4.19
C LEU A 38 14.39 4.04 -4.15
N VAL A 39 13.33 3.53 -4.79
CA VAL A 39 13.05 2.09 -4.85
C VAL A 39 13.21 1.59 -6.29
N ALA A 40 14.02 0.57 -6.51
CA ALA A 40 14.13 -0.08 -7.81
C ALA A 40 13.48 -1.47 -7.77
N GLY A 41 12.61 -1.77 -8.74
CA GLY A 41 11.89 -3.06 -8.77
C GLY A 41 10.55 -2.98 -9.46
N GLY A 42 9.58 -3.70 -8.92
CA GLY A 42 8.15 -3.62 -9.26
C GLY A 42 7.32 -3.10 -8.08
N ASP A 43 5.99 -3.11 -8.23
CA ASP A 43 5.07 -2.62 -7.18
C ASP A 43 5.25 -3.34 -5.85
N GLY A 44 5.57 -4.65 -5.87
CA GLY A 44 5.86 -5.40 -4.64
C GLY A 44 7.07 -4.88 -3.87
N ALA A 45 8.12 -4.41 -4.58
CA ALA A 45 9.28 -3.80 -3.93
C ALA A 45 8.91 -2.45 -3.30
N MET A 46 8.10 -1.65 -3.98
CA MET A 46 7.59 -0.39 -3.44
C MET A 46 6.74 -0.62 -2.18
N LEU A 47 5.79 -1.55 -2.23
CA LEU A 47 4.94 -1.88 -1.08
C LEU A 47 5.77 -2.36 0.12
N HIS A 48 6.80 -3.17 -0.12
CA HIS A 48 7.70 -3.63 0.94
C HIS A 48 8.49 -2.46 1.55
N ALA A 49 9.07 -1.60 0.71
CA ALA A 49 9.79 -0.42 1.17
C ALA A 49 8.90 0.52 2.00
N ILE A 50 7.66 0.77 1.55
CA ILE A 50 6.68 1.57 2.29
C ILE A 50 6.36 0.90 3.64
N GLN A 51 6.12 -0.40 3.65
CA GLN A 51 5.77 -1.12 4.88
C GLN A 51 6.90 -1.08 5.93
N GLU A 52 8.16 -1.14 5.51
CA GLU A 52 9.31 -1.05 6.41
C GLU A 52 9.55 0.37 6.96
N THR A 53 9.09 1.39 6.27
CA THR A 53 9.39 2.80 6.59
C THR A 53 8.13 3.67 6.71
N ILE A 54 6.99 3.06 7.00
CA ILE A 54 5.67 3.71 6.99
C ILE A 54 5.57 4.91 7.94
N ASP A 55 6.33 4.88 9.03
CA ASP A 55 6.37 5.97 10.04
C ASP A 55 7.24 7.17 9.62
N HIS A 56 8.04 7.06 8.56
CA HIS A 56 9.09 8.04 8.27
C HIS A 56 8.61 9.29 7.53
N LYS A 57 7.44 9.36 6.97
CA LYS A 57 6.90 10.53 6.24
C LYS A 57 7.82 11.08 5.11
N ILE A 58 8.74 10.28 4.63
CA ILE A 58 9.65 10.60 3.51
C ILE A 58 8.99 10.12 2.22
N PRO A 59 8.97 10.93 1.15
CA PRO A 59 8.39 10.52 -0.12
C PRO A 59 9.18 9.40 -0.79
N TYR A 60 8.50 8.65 -1.64
CA TYR A 60 9.08 7.55 -2.41
C TYR A 60 9.06 7.85 -3.90
N ILE A 61 10.11 7.44 -4.61
CA ILE A 61 10.11 7.34 -6.05
C ILE A 61 10.51 5.93 -6.46
N GLY A 62 9.73 5.32 -7.35
CA GLY A 62 10.00 3.99 -7.87
C GLY A 62 10.62 4.02 -9.25
N LYS A 63 11.70 3.26 -9.48
CA LYS A 63 12.21 2.92 -10.80
C LYS A 63 11.73 1.54 -11.21
N ALA A 64 10.95 1.47 -12.27
CA ALA A 64 10.44 0.21 -12.83
C ALA A 64 11.57 -0.66 -13.38
N MET A 65 11.64 -1.93 -12.93
CA MET A 65 12.50 -2.97 -13.48
C MET A 65 11.71 -4.04 -14.27
N GLY A 66 10.38 -3.96 -14.23
CA GLY A 66 9.46 -4.85 -14.93
C GLY A 66 8.62 -4.12 -15.98
N THR A 67 7.74 -4.87 -16.64
CA THR A 67 6.86 -4.34 -17.71
C THR A 67 5.51 -3.85 -17.19
N PHE A 68 5.04 -4.36 -16.05
CA PHE A 68 3.76 -4.00 -15.42
C PHE A 68 4.03 -3.36 -14.08
N ASN A 69 3.67 -2.08 -13.95
CA ASN A 69 3.90 -1.32 -12.73
C ASN A 69 2.85 -0.22 -12.60
N PHE A 70 2.23 -0.09 -11.43
CA PHE A 70 1.30 0.98 -11.09
C PHE A 70 1.93 2.07 -10.23
N LEU A 71 2.93 1.68 -9.40
CA LEU A 71 3.60 2.57 -8.43
C LEU A 71 5.00 3.00 -8.88
N MET A 72 5.49 2.44 -9.99
CA MET A 72 6.86 2.64 -10.44
C MET A 72 6.91 3.51 -11.69
N ASN A 73 7.96 4.30 -11.81
CA ASN A 73 8.19 5.16 -12.97
C ASN A 73 9.09 4.47 -14.00
N LYS A 74 8.76 4.64 -15.27
CA LYS A 74 9.62 4.23 -16.36
C LYS A 74 10.74 5.25 -16.51
N ILE A 75 11.98 4.82 -16.28
CA ILE A 75 13.19 5.61 -16.41
C ILE A 75 14.05 4.91 -17.46
N ASP A 76 14.16 5.49 -18.64
CA ASP A 76 14.87 4.89 -19.78
C ASP A 76 16.38 5.18 -19.74
N ASP A 77 16.79 6.31 -19.18
CA ASP A 77 18.19 6.72 -19.04
C ASP A 77 18.51 7.05 -17.57
N ASP A 78 19.22 6.12 -16.94
CA ASP A 78 19.55 6.19 -15.52
C ASP A 78 20.51 7.36 -15.18
N GLU A 79 21.53 7.57 -16.00
CA GLU A 79 22.51 8.64 -15.76
C GLU A 79 21.86 10.02 -15.93
N SER A 80 21.04 10.19 -16.97
CA SER A 80 20.31 11.44 -17.19
C SER A 80 19.32 11.70 -16.04
N PHE A 81 18.60 10.69 -15.58
CA PHE A 81 17.69 10.81 -14.44
C PHE A 81 18.43 11.26 -13.16
N LEU A 82 19.54 10.60 -12.83
CA LEU A 82 20.32 10.91 -11.63
C LEU A 82 20.96 12.30 -11.70
N ASN A 83 21.47 12.71 -12.86
CA ASN A 83 21.99 14.07 -13.07
C ASN A 83 20.90 15.13 -12.86
N ARG A 84 19.73 14.93 -13.43
CA ARG A 84 18.60 15.86 -13.25
C ARG A 84 18.11 15.90 -11.81
N LEU A 85 18.19 14.76 -11.09
CA LEU A 85 17.84 14.67 -9.67
C LEU A 85 18.79 15.50 -8.81
N ILE A 86 20.11 15.46 -9.09
CA ILE A 86 21.13 16.28 -8.40
C ILE A 86 20.88 17.77 -8.62
N ASN A 87 20.58 18.15 -9.86
CA ASN A 87 20.42 19.54 -10.25
C ASN A 87 19.05 20.12 -9.92
N ASP A 88 18.19 19.35 -9.24
CA ASP A 88 16.81 19.73 -8.90
C ASP A 88 15.95 20.11 -10.13
N GLU A 89 16.21 19.41 -11.25
CA GLU A 89 15.57 19.67 -12.56
C GLU A 89 14.31 18.79 -12.78
N ILE A 90 13.99 17.89 -11.83
CA ILE A 90 12.85 17.00 -11.93
C ILE A 90 11.65 17.63 -11.22
N LYS A 91 10.57 17.83 -11.96
CA LYS A 91 9.28 18.19 -11.36
C LYS A 91 8.52 16.92 -11.00
N PHE A 92 8.26 16.72 -9.73
CA PHE A 92 7.50 15.58 -9.22
C PHE A 92 6.02 15.92 -9.13
N GLU A 93 5.19 14.99 -9.54
CA GLU A 93 3.78 14.92 -9.13
C GLU A 93 3.68 13.96 -7.95
N THR A 94 3.25 14.47 -6.81
CA THR A 94 3.22 13.70 -5.56
C THR A 94 1.80 13.28 -5.22
N PHE A 95 1.61 11.99 -5.01
CA PHE A 95 0.37 11.41 -4.49
C PHE A 95 0.54 11.11 -3.01
N LYS A 96 -0.48 11.44 -2.21
CA LYS A 96 -0.59 11.02 -0.82
C LYS A 96 -1.54 9.83 -0.76
N SER A 97 -1.16 8.81 -0.03
CA SER A 97 -2.02 7.66 0.23
C SER A 97 -2.16 7.45 1.72
N ASN A 98 -3.35 7.08 2.13
CA ASN A 98 -3.65 6.69 3.48
C ASN A 98 -3.29 5.21 3.71
N ALA A 99 -2.94 4.86 4.94
CA ALA A 99 -2.78 3.48 5.37
C ALA A 99 -3.91 3.08 6.30
N ILE A 100 -4.33 1.81 6.24
CA ILE A 100 -5.28 1.23 7.18
C ILE A 100 -4.52 0.76 8.41
N VAL A 101 -4.97 1.17 9.61
CA VAL A 101 -4.53 0.58 10.88
C VAL A 101 -5.59 -0.39 11.35
N ALA A 102 -5.19 -1.60 11.67
CA ALA A 102 -6.07 -2.63 12.18
C ALA A 102 -5.88 -2.82 13.69
N TYR A 103 -6.99 -2.84 14.42
CA TYR A 103 -7.06 -3.12 15.83
C TYR A 103 -7.94 -4.36 16.08
N LEU A 104 -7.50 -5.23 16.97
CA LEU A 104 -8.27 -6.35 17.47
C LEU A 104 -8.54 -6.13 18.97
N ASN A 105 -9.81 -5.99 19.36
CA ASN A 105 -10.20 -5.70 20.73
C ASN A 105 -9.37 -4.54 21.32
N GLU A 106 -9.34 -3.41 20.62
CA GLU A 106 -8.62 -2.16 20.97
C GLU A 106 -7.08 -2.24 20.91
N LYS A 107 -6.49 -3.42 20.66
CA LYS A 107 -5.05 -3.55 20.50
C LYS A 107 -4.66 -3.44 19.03
N LYS A 108 -3.75 -2.52 18.68
CA LYS A 108 -3.16 -2.42 17.33
C LYS A 108 -2.49 -3.75 16.97
N ILE A 109 -2.89 -4.34 15.84
CA ILE A 109 -2.35 -5.60 15.31
C ILE A 109 -1.52 -5.42 14.06
N GLY A 110 -1.68 -4.28 13.37
CA GLY A 110 -0.89 -3.98 12.18
C GLY A 110 -1.41 -2.77 11.42
N GLU A 111 -0.70 -2.46 10.37
CA GLU A 111 -1.05 -1.41 9.41
C GLU A 111 -0.70 -1.84 8.00
N SER A 112 -1.41 -1.31 7.01
CA SER A 112 -1.21 -1.65 5.62
C SER A 112 -1.55 -0.49 4.71
N VAL A 113 -0.69 -0.23 3.72
CA VAL A 113 -0.98 0.66 2.59
C VAL A 113 -1.67 -0.08 1.45
N ASN A 114 -1.79 -1.39 1.54
CA ASN A 114 -2.36 -2.27 0.53
C ASN A 114 -3.75 -2.75 0.94
N ASP A 115 -3.84 -3.97 1.47
CA ASP A 115 -5.08 -4.63 1.86
C ASP A 115 -5.00 -5.08 3.32
N VAL A 116 -6.15 -5.10 4.00
CA VAL A 116 -6.39 -5.85 5.23
C VAL A 116 -7.37 -6.96 4.92
N ILE A 117 -6.94 -8.20 5.11
CA ILE A 117 -7.77 -9.38 4.87
C ILE A 117 -8.13 -10.00 6.22
N LEU A 118 -9.41 -10.08 6.47
CA LEU A 118 -9.98 -10.76 7.63
C LEU A 118 -10.47 -12.11 7.17
N GLY A 119 -9.98 -13.17 7.77
CA GLY A 119 -10.37 -14.52 7.40
C GLY A 119 -9.72 -15.58 8.27
N ASN A 120 -10.09 -16.84 8.10
CA ASN A 120 -9.49 -17.96 8.80
C ASN A 120 -8.42 -18.65 7.95
N LYS A 121 -7.46 -19.28 8.62
CA LYS A 121 -6.42 -20.11 7.99
C LYS A 121 -6.98 -21.31 7.19
N ILE A 122 -8.19 -21.75 7.48
CA ILE A 122 -8.78 -23.01 6.95
C ILE A 122 -10.01 -22.74 6.06
N MET A 123 -10.23 -21.51 5.60
CA MET A 123 -11.39 -21.20 4.75
C MET A 123 -12.75 -21.61 5.36
N ASP A 124 -12.87 -21.60 6.68
CA ASP A 124 -14.13 -21.84 7.37
C ASP A 124 -15.11 -20.68 7.19
N TYR A 125 -16.39 -20.97 7.33
CA TYR A 125 -17.47 -19.99 7.23
C TYR A 125 -17.70 -19.31 8.58
N HIS A 126 -17.43 -18.01 8.64
CA HIS A 126 -17.68 -17.17 9.82
C HIS A 126 -18.83 -16.21 9.60
N SER A 127 -19.43 -15.78 10.69
CA SER A 127 -20.42 -14.70 10.69
C SER A 127 -19.71 -13.38 10.94
N PHE A 128 -19.90 -12.42 10.02
CA PHE A 128 -19.38 -11.06 10.15
C PHE A 128 -20.55 -10.09 10.28
N SER A 129 -20.33 -9.04 11.05
CA SER A 129 -21.20 -7.86 11.11
C SER A 129 -20.33 -6.62 10.87
N ILE A 130 -20.66 -5.83 9.86
CA ILE A 130 -19.91 -4.65 9.44
C ILE A 130 -20.70 -3.40 9.81
N SER A 131 -20.02 -2.42 10.36
CA SER A 131 -20.55 -1.08 10.60
C SER A 131 -19.52 -0.04 10.23
N THR A 132 -19.97 1.06 9.63
CA THR A 132 -19.14 2.19 9.24
C THR A 132 -19.60 3.45 9.96
N LYS A 133 -18.72 4.43 10.11
CA LYS A 133 -19.03 5.70 10.77
C LYS A 133 -20.06 6.51 9.97
N SER A 134 -19.99 6.48 8.63
CA SER A 134 -20.95 7.12 7.73
C SER A 134 -22.36 6.53 7.84
N GLY A 135 -22.45 5.25 8.27
CA GLY A 135 -23.70 4.49 8.27
C GLY A 135 -24.01 3.78 6.95
N ASP A 136 -23.09 3.79 5.97
CA ASP A 136 -23.21 3.03 4.72
C ASP A 136 -23.41 1.53 5.01
N PHE A 137 -22.73 1.04 6.06
CA PHE A 137 -23.04 -0.22 6.70
C PHE A 137 -23.51 0.01 8.15
N SER A 138 -24.69 -0.48 8.48
CA SER A 138 -25.23 -0.44 9.84
C SER A 138 -25.59 -1.87 10.28
N ASP A 139 -24.67 -2.52 11.02
CA ASP A 139 -24.78 -3.92 11.46
C ASP A 139 -25.08 -4.88 10.29
N PHE A 140 -24.41 -4.66 9.14
CA PHE A 140 -24.61 -5.48 7.95
C PHE A 140 -24.07 -6.89 8.18
N LYS A 141 -24.96 -7.89 8.21
CA LYS A 141 -24.61 -9.27 8.54
C LYS A 141 -24.42 -10.11 7.30
N LEU A 142 -23.31 -10.86 7.28
CA LEU A 142 -23.00 -11.84 6.24
C LEU A 142 -22.24 -13.02 6.83
N LYS A 143 -22.17 -14.10 6.04
CA LYS A 143 -21.34 -15.27 6.36
C LYS A 143 -20.40 -15.53 5.19
N GLY A 144 -19.16 -15.92 5.48
CA GLY A 144 -18.19 -16.21 4.45
C GLY A 144 -16.84 -16.64 5.02
N SER A 145 -15.91 -16.87 4.13
CA SER A 145 -14.53 -17.19 4.49
C SER A 145 -13.74 -15.96 4.92
N GLY A 146 -14.17 -14.76 4.52
CA GLY A 146 -13.47 -13.55 4.91
C GLY A 146 -14.00 -12.27 4.26
N LEU A 147 -13.31 -11.19 4.57
CA LEU A 147 -13.49 -9.85 4.02
C LEU A 147 -12.13 -9.28 3.62
N CYS A 148 -12.08 -8.56 2.52
CA CYS A 148 -10.93 -7.76 2.12
C CYS A 148 -11.33 -6.30 2.15
N ILE A 149 -10.57 -5.49 2.87
CA ILE A 149 -10.68 -4.04 2.91
C ILE A 149 -9.39 -3.47 2.30
N SER A 150 -9.53 -2.68 1.25
CA SER A 150 -8.40 -2.25 0.44
C SER A 150 -8.33 -0.73 0.33
N THR A 151 -7.11 -0.21 0.41
CA THR A 151 -6.79 1.17 0.07
C THR A 151 -6.82 1.38 -1.45
N PRO A 152 -6.72 2.63 -1.95
CA PRO A 152 -6.50 2.86 -3.37
C PRO A 152 -5.29 2.13 -3.95
N ILE A 153 -4.16 2.09 -3.25
CA ILE A 153 -2.96 1.34 -3.67
C ILE A 153 -3.26 -0.15 -3.74
N GLY A 154 -3.88 -0.72 -2.71
CA GLY A 154 -4.23 -2.13 -2.64
C GLY A 154 -5.33 -2.56 -3.60
N SER A 155 -6.11 -1.61 -4.12
CA SER A 155 -7.26 -1.93 -4.96
C SER A 155 -6.90 -2.72 -6.23
N THR A 156 -5.66 -2.65 -6.68
CA THR A 156 -5.13 -3.41 -7.83
C THR A 156 -4.47 -4.74 -7.46
N ALA A 157 -4.41 -5.09 -6.16
CA ALA A 157 -3.78 -6.30 -5.63
C ALA A 157 -4.80 -7.41 -5.34
N PHE A 158 -4.89 -7.90 -4.08
CA PHE A 158 -5.81 -8.97 -3.71
C PHE A 158 -7.27 -8.59 -3.96
N ASN A 159 -7.64 -7.35 -3.66
CA ASN A 159 -8.97 -6.81 -3.93
C ASN A 159 -9.39 -7.03 -5.41
N TYR A 160 -8.50 -6.73 -6.37
CA TYR A 160 -8.77 -6.94 -7.80
C TYR A 160 -8.99 -8.42 -8.12
N ASN A 161 -8.14 -9.32 -7.59
CA ASN A 161 -8.29 -10.76 -7.79
C ASN A 161 -9.59 -11.31 -7.16
N ASN A 162 -10.10 -10.61 -6.14
CA ASN A 162 -11.38 -10.90 -5.48
C ASN A 162 -12.58 -10.17 -6.13
N ASN A 163 -12.40 -9.72 -7.39
CA ASN A 163 -13.38 -8.94 -8.17
C ASN A 163 -13.77 -7.59 -7.55
N GLY A 164 -12.91 -7.03 -6.70
CA GLY A 164 -13.11 -5.71 -6.12
C GLY A 164 -12.90 -4.58 -7.12
N ARG A 165 -13.40 -3.40 -6.81
CA ARG A 165 -13.27 -2.23 -7.66
C ARG A 165 -11.91 -1.59 -7.51
N ILE A 166 -11.31 -1.14 -8.62
CA ILE A 166 -10.09 -0.35 -8.63
C ILE A 166 -10.43 1.08 -8.25
N LEU A 167 -9.66 1.63 -7.32
CA LEU A 167 -9.81 3.01 -6.84
C LEU A 167 -8.72 3.91 -7.42
N PRO A 168 -9.02 5.17 -7.74
CA PRO A 168 -8.00 6.16 -8.09
C PRO A 168 -7.00 6.35 -6.94
N LEU A 169 -5.70 6.41 -7.24
CA LEU A 169 -4.62 6.50 -6.22
C LEU A 169 -4.76 7.68 -5.25
N ASN A 170 -5.33 8.78 -5.72
CA ASN A 170 -5.53 10.01 -4.94
C ASN A 170 -6.92 10.13 -4.31
N SER A 171 -7.68 9.03 -4.23
CA SER A 171 -9.01 9.05 -3.65
C SER A 171 -9.00 8.71 -2.15
N ASP A 172 -9.94 9.33 -1.42
CA ASP A 172 -10.20 9.05 0.00
C ASP A 172 -11.32 8.01 0.16
N PHE A 173 -11.13 6.84 -0.47
CA PHE A 173 -12.08 5.75 -0.41
C PHE A 173 -11.40 4.44 -0.01
N LEU A 174 -12.20 3.50 0.50
CA LEU A 174 -11.85 2.10 0.70
C LEU A 174 -12.73 1.23 -0.19
N SER A 175 -12.20 0.13 -0.69
CA SER A 175 -12.97 -0.95 -1.28
C SER A 175 -13.20 -2.04 -0.25
N ILE A 176 -14.44 -2.53 -0.12
CA ILE A 176 -14.80 -3.67 0.73
C ILE A 176 -15.33 -4.79 -0.15
N THR A 177 -14.70 -5.97 -0.08
CA THR A 177 -15.11 -7.14 -0.83
C THR A 177 -15.24 -8.37 0.07
N GLY A 178 -16.23 -9.21 -0.22
CA GLY A 178 -16.41 -10.49 0.45
C GLY A 178 -15.54 -11.58 -0.17
N VAL A 179 -14.94 -12.42 0.66
CA VAL A 179 -14.22 -13.62 0.24
C VAL A 179 -15.10 -14.82 0.46
N VAL A 180 -15.65 -15.38 -0.62
CA VAL A 180 -16.62 -16.51 -0.59
C VAL A 180 -17.74 -16.24 0.42
N THR A 181 -18.55 -15.23 0.18
CA THR A 181 -19.64 -14.82 1.09
C THR A 181 -21.01 -15.22 0.58
N ASN A 182 -21.95 -15.48 1.50
CA ASN A 182 -23.33 -15.83 1.20
C ASN A 182 -24.18 -14.66 0.72
N ARG A 183 -23.69 -13.43 0.91
CA ARG A 183 -24.27 -12.18 0.39
C ARG A 183 -23.18 -11.46 -0.37
N TYR A 184 -23.52 -10.99 -1.55
CA TYR A 184 -22.57 -10.21 -2.35
C TYR A 184 -22.25 -8.90 -1.64
N ILE A 185 -20.96 -8.61 -1.51
CA ILE A 185 -20.43 -7.37 -1.04
C ILE A 185 -19.24 -6.98 -1.92
N ASN A 186 -19.34 -5.84 -2.57
CA ASN A 186 -18.32 -5.23 -3.42
C ASN A 186 -18.61 -3.73 -3.50
N ASP A 187 -18.30 -3.03 -2.42
CA ASP A 187 -18.69 -1.66 -2.21
C ASP A 187 -17.48 -0.75 -2.06
N ILE A 188 -17.69 0.52 -2.34
CA ILE A 188 -16.74 1.60 -2.11
C ILE A 188 -17.34 2.47 -1.01
N ILE A 189 -16.56 2.73 0.04
CA ILE A 189 -16.94 3.60 1.14
C ILE A 189 -15.92 4.72 1.31
N PRO A 190 -16.26 5.83 1.98
CA PRO A 190 -15.28 6.81 2.41
C PRO A 190 -14.15 6.17 3.23
N PHE A 191 -12.97 6.79 3.21
CA PHE A 191 -11.86 6.32 4.05
C PHE A 191 -12.11 6.72 5.51
N GLU A 192 -12.79 5.85 6.23
CA GLU A 192 -13.27 6.09 7.59
C GLU A 192 -13.08 4.86 8.47
N GLU A 193 -13.50 4.97 9.73
CA GLU A 193 -13.52 3.84 10.65
C GLU A 193 -14.53 2.76 10.21
N VAL A 194 -14.03 1.54 10.09
CA VAL A 194 -14.81 0.33 9.80
C VAL A 194 -14.72 -0.60 10.99
N SER A 195 -15.85 -0.92 11.59
CA SER A 195 -15.95 -1.89 12.69
C SER A 195 -16.48 -3.21 12.17
N ILE A 196 -15.76 -4.29 12.46
CA ILE A 196 -16.12 -5.65 12.05
C ILE A 196 -16.17 -6.53 13.29
N ARG A 197 -17.29 -7.21 13.51
CA ARG A 197 -17.46 -8.20 14.58
C ARG A 197 -17.54 -9.58 13.99
N SER A 198 -16.83 -10.54 14.59
CA SER A 198 -16.87 -11.95 14.23
C SER A 198 -16.60 -12.81 15.46
N ASP A 199 -17.47 -13.80 15.74
CA ASP A 199 -17.29 -14.83 16.76
C ASP A 199 -16.80 -14.32 18.14
N GLY A 200 -17.39 -13.20 18.59
CA GLY A 200 -17.05 -12.57 19.88
C GLY A 200 -15.84 -11.64 19.86
N SER A 201 -15.15 -11.56 18.74
CA SER A 201 -14.05 -10.60 18.52
C SER A 201 -14.55 -9.38 17.77
N GLN A 202 -13.94 -8.23 18.03
CA GLN A 202 -14.21 -6.98 17.33
C GLN A 202 -12.92 -6.46 16.71
N ILE A 203 -12.99 -6.15 15.42
CA ILE A 203 -11.89 -5.57 14.65
C ILE A 203 -12.29 -4.17 14.23
N PHE A 204 -11.43 -3.22 14.50
CA PHE A 204 -11.56 -1.84 14.02
C PHE A 204 -10.47 -1.57 13.01
N LEU A 205 -10.85 -0.93 11.92
CA LEU A 205 -9.93 -0.39 10.93
C LEU A 205 -10.09 1.12 10.94
N THR A 206 -8.99 1.84 11.00
CA THR A 206 -8.99 3.31 10.97
C THR A 206 -7.80 3.82 10.16
N ASN A 207 -7.74 5.11 9.93
CA ASN A 207 -6.66 5.79 9.22
C ASN A 207 -5.52 6.15 10.17
N ILE A 208 -4.26 6.08 9.72
CA ILE A 208 -3.08 6.56 10.46
C ILE A 208 -3.00 8.10 10.42
N TYR A 209 -3.52 8.71 9.37
CA TYR A 209 -3.42 10.14 9.13
C TYR A 209 -4.80 10.80 9.25
N GLY A 210 -5.17 11.07 10.49
CA GLY A 210 -6.24 12.01 10.78
C GLY A 210 -5.73 13.44 10.69
#